data_403ea30933a08241e71dae2905008b24
#
_entry.id   403ea30933a08241e71dae2905008b24
#
_cell.length_a   1.000
_cell.length_b   1.000
_cell.length_c   1.000
_cell.angle_alpha   90.00
_cell.angle_beta   90.00
_cell.angle_gamma   90.00
#
_symmetry.space_group_name_H-M   'P 1'
#
loop_
_entity.id
_entity.type
_entity.pdbx_description
1 polymer ?
#
loop_
_entity_poly.entity_id
_entity_poly.type
_entity_poly.pdbx_seq_one_letter_code
_entity_poly.pdbx_strand_id
1 'polypeptide(L)'
;GADLRRADLSGADLFGANLRDANLRGADLRRANLSGADLRRANLRGADLRGADLDFSCWPLWCGGLAVKVCKRIAVQLAYHFCKLDCDDPEYIAARNAILDFANQFHRVGERGKLEKIDIAKAPGAGKQSGT
;
A
#
# COMPACT_ATOMS: atom_id res chain seq x y z
N GLY A 1 16.63 -12.82 6.84
CA GLY A 1 15.83 -12.74 5.62
C GLY A 1 16.55 -13.32 4.40
N ALA A 2 15.78 -13.82 3.45
CA ALA A 2 16.34 -14.36 2.22
C ALA A 2 16.97 -13.27 1.35
N ASP A 3 18.04 -13.58 0.65
CA ASP A 3 18.64 -12.71 -0.37
C ASP A 3 18.08 -13.10 -1.75
N LEU A 4 17.13 -12.27 -2.23
CA LEU A 4 16.45 -12.46 -3.49
C LEU A 4 16.67 -11.26 -4.43
N ARG A 5 17.81 -10.58 -4.26
CA ARG A 5 18.15 -9.41 -5.09
C ARG A 5 18.16 -9.79 -6.57
N ARG A 6 17.43 -8.98 -7.37
CA ARG A 6 17.33 -9.14 -8.82
C ARG A 6 16.79 -10.51 -9.26
N ALA A 7 16.20 -11.27 -8.35
CA ALA A 7 15.59 -12.56 -8.68
C ALA A 7 14.44 -12.38 -9.67
N ASP A 8 14.31 -13.31 -10.61
CA ASP A 8 13.12 -13.42 -11.44
C ASP A 8 12.09 -14.27 -10.71
N LEU A 9 11.08 -13.60 -10.16
CA LEU A 9 9.94 -14.19 -9.47
C LEU A 9 8.65 -13.84 -10.21
N SER A 10 8.75 -13.50 -11.49
CA SER A 10 7.59 -13.15 -12.30
C SER A 10 6.61 -14.33 -12.36
N GLY A 11 5.34 -14.04 -12.07
CA GLY A 11 4.29 -15.05 -12.01
C GLY A 11 4.42 -16.07 -10.87
N ALA A 12 5.37 -15.92 -9.96
CA ALA A 12 5.55 -16.86 -8.86
C ALA A 12 4.34 -16.90 -7.93
N ASP A 13 4.01 -18.07 -7.41
CA ASP A 13 3.02 -18.23 -6.36
C ASP A 13 3.72 -18.10 -5.00
N LEU A 14 3.55 -16.93 -4.39
CA LEU A 14 4.08 -16.57 -3.08
C LEU A 14 2.94 -16.33 -2.07
N PHE A 15 1.80 -16.98 -2.29
CA PHE A 15 0.66 -16.89 -1.39
C PHE A 15 1.06 -17.21 0.05
N GLY A 16 0.77 -16.28 0.97
CA GLY A 16 1.08 -16.45 2.39
C GLY A 16 2.56 -16.56 2.72
N ALA A 17 3.46 -16.29 1.78
CA ALA A 17 4.91 -16.44 1.99
C ALA A 17 5.43 -15.55 3.11
N ASN A 18 6.33 -16.06 3.92
CA ASN A 18 7.08 -15.25 4.88
C ASN A 18 8.31 -14.66 4.18
N LEU A 19 8.16 -13.40 3.75
CA LEU A 19 9.23 -12.60 3.13
C LEU A 19 9.73 -11.51 4.08
N ARG A 20 9.46 -11.66 5.36
CA ARG A 20 9.94 -10.74 6.38
C ARG A 20 11.46 -10.62 6.34
N ASP A 21 11.95 -9.39 6.39
CA ASP A 21 13.37 -9.06 6.30
C ASP A 21 14.05 -9.51 4.99
N ALA A 22 13.31 -9.99 3.99
CA ALA A 22 13.88 -10.42 2.71
C ALA A 22 14.46 -9.24 1.93
N ASN A 23 15.57 -9.47 1.25
CA ASN A 23 16.15 -8.51 0.33
C ASN A 23 15.68 -8.82 -1.10
N LEU A 24 14.65 -8.08 -1.54
CA LEU A 24 14.04 -8.21 -2.86
C LEU A 24 14.42 -7.02 -3.78
N ARG A 25 15.53 -6.34 -3.46
CA ARG A 25 15.95 -5.17 -4.23
C ARG A 25 16.12 -5.52 -5.71
N GLY A 26 15.37 -4.79 -6.57
CA GLY A 26 15.41 -4.98 -8.00
C GLY A 26 14.83 -6.30 -8.49
N ALA A 27 14.13 -7.06 -7.67
CA ALA A 27 13.49 -8.30 -8.07
C ALA A 27 12.35 -8.05 -9.06
N ASP A 28 12.16 -9.00 -9.97
CA ASP A 28 10.99 -9.02 -10.86
C ASP A 28 9.90 -9.85 -10.21
N LEU A 29 8.87 -9.16 -9.73
CA LEU A 29 7.69 -9.75 -9.08
C LEU A 29 6.42 -9.51 -9.92
N ARG A 30 6.59 -9.21 -11.21
CA ARG A 30 5.43 -8.96 -12.07
C ARG A 30 4.50 -10.16 -12.07
N ARG A 31 3.20 -9.88 -11.87
CA ARG A 31 2.14 -10.90 -11.84
C ARG A 31 2.33 -11.98 -10.76
N ALA A 32 3.21 -11.79 -9.80
CA ALA A 32 3.35 -12.71 -8.68
C ALA A 32 2.11 -12.69 -7.79
N ASN A 33 1.75 -13.84 -7.24
CA ASN A 33 0.73 -13.92 -6.22
C ASN A 33 1.38 -13.72 -4.85
N LEU A 34 1.26 -12.53 -4.29
CA LEU A 34 1.74 -12.15 -2.95
C LEU A 34 0.59 -12.02 -1.96
N SER A 35 -0.59 -12.56 -2.29
CA SER A 35 -1.74 -12.48 -1.40
C SER A 35 -1.42 -13.09 -0.04
N GLY A 36 -1.69 -12.34 1.02
CA GLY A 36 -1.39 -12.75 2.39
C GLY A 36 0.09 -12.82 2.76
N ALA A 37 1.00 -12.44 1.86
CA ALA A 37 2.44 -12.50 2.16
C ALA A 37 2.84 -11.48 3.24
N ASP A 38 3.78 -11.88 4.07
CA ASP A 38 4.39 -11.01 5.09
C ASP A 38 5.64 -10.34 4.52
N LEU A 39 5.50 -9.09 4.11
CA LEU A 39 6.59 -8.26 3.57
C LEU A 39 7.15 -7.29 4.63
N ARG A 40 6.85 -7.48 5.89
CA ARG A 40 7.36 -6.60 6.93
C ARG A 40 8.88 -6.55 6.91
N ARG A 41 9.43 -5.33 6.89
CA ARG A 41 10.86 -5.05 6.81
C ARG A 41 11.57 -5.59 5.57
N ALA A 42 10.83 -6.06 4.56
CA ALA A 42 11.42 -6.45 3.29
C ALA A 42 11.98 -5.23 2.53
N ASN A 43 13.04 -5.44 1.79
CA ASN A 43 13.61 -4.42 0.91
C ASN A 43 13.12 -4.65 -0.53
N LEU A 44 12.13 -3.88 -0.93
CA LEU A 44 11.54 -3.91 -2.29
C LEU A 44 12.09 -2.81 -3.20
N ARG A 45 13.13 -2.10 -2.79
CA ARG A 45 13.62 -0.95 -3.54
C ARG A 45 13.98 -1.33 -4.98
N GLY A 46 13.34 -0.66 -5.94
CA GLY A 46 13.53 -0.94 -7.37
C GLY A 46 12.92 -2.25 -7.86
N ALA A 47 12.20 -2.98 -7.02
CA ALA A 47 11.45 -4.16 -7.45
C ALA A 47 10.29 -3.79 -8.36
N ASP A 48 9.91 -4.70 -9.25
CA ASP A 48 8.79 -4.53 -10.17
C ASP A 48 7.61 -5.40 -9.73
N LEU A 49 6.58 -4.76 -9.18
CA LEU A 49 5.36 -5.41 -8.69
C LEU A 49 4.15 -5.23 -9.62
N ARG A 50 4.38 -4.79 -10.86
CA ARG A 50 3.25 -4.56 -11.77
C ARG A 50 2.47 -5.85 -12.02
N GLY A 51 1.15 -5.75 -11.80
CA GLY A 51 0.25 -6.90 -11.95
C GLY A 51 0.31 -7.92 -10.81
N ALA A 52 1.12 -7.72 -9.78
CA ALA A 52 1.15 -8.58 -8.61
C ALA A 52 -0.14 -8.46 -7.79
N ASP A 53 -0.51 -9.55 -7.12
CA ASP A 53 -1.61 -9.57 -6.16
C ASP A 53 -1.03 -9.38 -4.75
N LEU A 54 -1.42 -8.27 -4.11
CA LEU A 54 -1.00 -7.91 -2.75
C LEU A 54 -2.15 -7.95 -1.74
N ASP A 55 -3.27 -8.56 -2.10
CA ASP A 55 -4.40 -8.64 -1.18
C ASP A 55 -3.99 -9.32 0.13
N PHE A 56 -4.38 -8.70 1.26
CA PHE A 56 -4.07 -9.19 2.61
C PHE A 56 -2.58 -9.27 2.95
N SER A 57 -1.68 -8.74 2.11
CA SER A 57 -0.24 -8.71 2.42
C SER A 57 0.10 -7.59 3.39
N CYS A 58 1.28 -7.68 4.02
CA CYS A 58 1.82 -6.65 4.88
C CYS A 58 2.88 -5.84 4.11
N TRP A 59 2.64 -4.54 3.89
CA TRP A 59 3.57 -3.66 3.19
C TRP A 59 4.72 -3.19 4.11
N PRO A 60 5.97 -3.11 3.62
CA PRO A 60 7.08 -2.57 4.41
C PRO A 60 7.00 -1.03 4.47
N LEU A 61 6.75 -0.47 5.66
CA LEU A 61 6.67 0.98 5.90
C LEU A 61 8.02 1.58 6.31
N TRP A 62 9.07 1.27 5.58
CA TRP A 62 10.42 1.84 5.75
C TRP A 62 11.01 2.20 4.39
N CYS A 63 12.23 2.73 4.34
CA CYS A 63 12.83 3.17 3.07
C CYS A 63 12.96 2.03 2.03
N GLY A 64 12.94 0.78 2.45
CA GLY A 64 12.93 -0.38 1.56
C GLY A 64 11.62 -0.56 0.78
N GLY A 65 10.53 0.11 1.17
CA GLY A 65 9.27 0.14 0.43
C GLY A 65 9.19 1.26 -0.61
N LEU A 66 10.26 2.03 -0.79
CA LEU A 66 10.30 3.15 -1.74
C LEU A 66 10.85 2.73 -3.11
N ALA A 67 10.53 3.53 -4.12
CA ALA A 67 11.00 3.32 -5.50
C ALA A 67 10.62 1.94 -6.07
N VAL A 68 9.46 1.43 -5.67
CA VAL A 68 8.88 0.19 -6.19
C VAL A 68 8.05 0.52 -7.42
N LYS A 69 8.21 -0.26 -8.48
CA LYS A 69 7.35 -0.11 -9.67
C LYS A 69 6.03 -0.82 -9.42
N VAL A 70 4.93 -0.10 -9.57
CA VAL A 70 3.58 -0.64 -9.39
C VAL A 70 2.70 -0.26 -10.59
N CYS A 71 1.64 -1.04 -10.80
CA CYS A 71 0.58 -0.67 -11.73
C CYS A 71 -0.50 0.17 -11.02
N LYS A 72 -1.43 0.74 -11.79
CA LYS A 72 -2.55 1.53 -11.25
C LYS A 72 -3.33 0.77 -10.18
N ARG A 73 -3.57 -0.52 -10.38
CA ARG A 73 -4.32 -1.34 -9.42
C ARG A 73 -3.70 -1.32 -8.02
N ILE A 74 -2.38 -1.49 -7.93
CA ILE A 74 -1.65 -1.46 -6.66
C ILE A 74 -1.63 -0.03 -6.08
N ALA A 75 -1.40 0.97 -6.91
CA ALA A 75 -1.41 2.37 -6.48
C ALA A 75 -2.78 2.76 -5.89
N VAL A 76 -3.87 2.35 -6.52
CA VAL A 76 -5.24 2.58 -6.03
C VAL A 76 -5.46 1.83 -4.71
N GLN A 77 -4.99 0.59 -4.60
CA GLN A 77 -5.08 -0.19 -3.37
C GLN A 77 -4.39 0.52 -2.20
N LEU A 78 -3.18 1.01 -2.39
CA LEU A 78 -2.45 1.79 -1.37
C LEU A 78 -3.19 3.09 -1.03
N ALA A 79 -3.74 3.78 -2.02
CA ALA A 79 -4.51 4.99 -1.82
C ALA A 79 -5.78 4.73 -1.00
N TYR A 80 -6.49 3.63 -1.28
CA TYR A 80 -7.68 3.25 -0.52
C TYR A 80 -7.33 2.96 0.95
N HIS A 81 -6.27 2.20 1.19
CA HIS A 81 -5.81 1.92 2.56
C HIS A 81 -5.40 3.19 3.30
N PHE A 82 -4.70 4.12 2.63
CA PHE A 82 -4.39 5.43 3.19
C PHE A 82 -5.66 6.18 3.63
N CYS A 83 -6.69 6.18 2.78
CA CYS A 83 -7.95 6.86 3.06
C CYS A 83 -8.78 6.21 4.18
N LYS A 84 -8.48 4.97 4.54
CA LYS A 84 -9.18 4.23 5.61
C LYS A 84 -8.48 4.35 6.96
N LEU A 85 -7.37 5.06 7.05
CA LEU A 85 -6.73 5.33 8.33
C LEU A 85 -7.66 6.17 9.22
N ASP A 86 -7.65 5.86 10.51
CA ASP A 86 -8.35 6.66 11.52
C ASP A 86 -7.41 7.78 11.99
N CYS A 87 -7.55 8.94 11.37
CA CYS A 87 -6.71 10.09 11.66
C CYS A 87 -7.57 11.35 11.52
N ASP A 88 -7.61 12.16 12.56
CA ASP A 88 -8.43 13.38 12.63
C ASP A 88 -7.64 14.65 12.29
N ASP A 89 -6.38 14.53 11.90
CA ASP A 89 -5.55 15.66 11.50
C ASP A 89 -6.13 16.36 10.26
N PRO A 90 -6.33 17.69 10.29
CA PRO A 90 -6.93 18.40 9.15
C PRO A 90 -6.15 18.30 7.85
N GLU A 91 -4.82 18.25 7.90
CA GLU A 91 -3.99 18.09 6.69
C GLU A 91 -4.16 16.69 6.09
N TYR A 92 -4.23 15.65 6.94
CA TYR A 92 -4.55 14.30 6.48
C TYR A 92 -5.91 14.25 5.81
N ILE A 93 -6.95 14.84 6.44
CA ILE A 93 -8.31 14.84 5.90
C ILE A 93 -8.36 15.56 4.56
N ALA A 94 -7.67 16.68 4.42
CA ALA A 94 -7.58 17.40 3.15
C ALA A 94 -6.91 16.54 2.05
N ALA A 95 -5.79 15.91 2.36
CA ALA A 95 -5.11 15.01 1.42
C ALA A 95 -5.97 13.81 1.05
N ARG A 96 -6.60 13.17 2.04
CA ARG A 96 -7.55 12.08 1.84
C ARG A 96 -8.68 12.47 0.89
N ASN A 97 -9.32 13.61 1.16
CA ASN A 97 -10.42 14.09 0.32
C ASN A 97 -9.99 14.40 -1.11
N ALA A 98 -8.76 14.85 -1.30
CA ALA A 98 -8.20 15.17 -2.63
C ALA A 98 -8.01 13.94 -3.52
N ILE A 99 -7.78 12.76 -2.93
CA ILE A 99 -7.54 11.53 -3.68
C ILE A 99 -8.69 10.53 -3.67
N LEU A 100 -9.85 10.92 -3.15
CA LEU A 100 -11.01 10.04 -2.98
C LEU A 100 -11.44 9.31 -4.25
N ASP A 101 -11.57 10.04 -5.36
CA ASP A 101 -12.05 9.45 -6.61
C ASP A 101 -11.07 8.38 -7.12
N PHE A 102 -9.78 8.64 -6.98
CA PHE A 102 -8.74 7.65 -7.31
C PHE A 102 -8.82 6.45 -6.39
N ALA A 103 -8.91 6.65 -5.08
CA ALA A 103 -8.98 5.59 -4.08
C ALA A 103 -10.23 4.71 -4.25
N ASN A 104 -11.36 5.32 -4.63
CA ASN A 104 -12.63 4.60 -4.84
C ASN A 104 -12.62 3.68 -6.08
N GLN A 105 -11.59 3.69 -6.88
CA GLN A 105 -11.40 2.70 -7.94
C GLN A 105 -10.87 1.36 -7.42
N PHE A 106 -10.68 1.23 -6.11
CA PHE A 106 -10.22 -0.01 -5.48
C PHE A 106 -11.11 -1.20 -5.87
N HIS A 107 -10.48 -2.29 -6.31
CA HIS A 107 -11.20 -3.46 -6.86
C HIS A 107 -12.13 -4.16 -5.85
N ARG A 108 -11.96 -3.93 -4.56
CA ARG A 108 -12.82 -4.46 -3.50
C ARG A 108 -13.68 -3.38 -2.83
N VAL A 109 -13.88 -2.24 -3.49
CA VAL A 109 -14.69 -1.15 -2.93
C VAL A 109 -16.13 -1.57 -2.61
N GLY A 110 -16.70 -2.48 -3.40
CA GLY A 110 -18.04 -3.03 -3.16
C GLY A 110 -18.14 -3.83 -1.85
N GLU A 111 -17.06 -4.48 -1.44
CA GLU A 111 -16.99 -5.23 -0.18
C GLU A 111 -16.64 -4.34 1.02
N ARG A 112 -15.82 -3.32 0.80
CA ARG A 112 -15.22 -2.50 1.86
C ARG A 112 -15.87 -1.13 2.04
N GLY A 113 -16.75 -0.77 1.13
CA GLY A 113 -17.49 0.48 1.16
C GLY A 113 -16.80 1.62 0.41
N LYS A 114 -17.60 2.37 -0.32
CA LYS A 114 -17.17 3.59 -0.99
C LYS A 114 -16.82 4.66 0.03
N LEU A 115 -15.69 5.32 -0.20
CA LEU A 115 -15.22 6.41 0.64
C LEU A 115 -15.99 7.70 0.32
N GLU A 116 -16.41 8.40 1.34
CA GLU A 116 -17.07 9.69 1.24
C GLU A 116 -16.17 10.81 1.75
N LYS A 117 -16.39 12.03 1.26
CA LYS A 117 -15.71 13.20 1.76
C LYS A 117 -15.98 13.40 3.24
N ILE A 118 -14.94 13.78 3.97
CA ILE A 118 -15.08 14.22 5.37
C ILE A 118 -15.07 15.74 5.39
N ASP A 119 -16.04 16.32 6.09
CA ASP A 119 -16.07 17.77 6.33
C ASP A 119 -15.02 18.12 7.38
N ILE A 120 -13.97 18.83 6.98
CA ILE A 120 -12.86 19.21 7.86
C ILE A 120 -13.37 20.03 9.05
N ALA A 121 -14.35 20.90 8.85
CA ALA A 121 -14.91 21.73 9.90
C ALA A 121 -15.61 20.92 11.01
N LYS A 122 -16.06 19.70 10.69
CA LYS A 122 -16.76 18.79 11.63
C LYS A 122 -15.85 17.65 12.13
N ALA A 123 -14.61 17.58 11.66
CA ALA A 123 -13.70 16.54 12.07
C ALA A 123 -13.28 16.74 13.54
N PRO A 124 -13.17 15.68 14.36
CA PRO A 124 -12.83 15.78 15.78
C PRO A 124 -11.54 16.54 16.08
N GLY A 125 -10.57 16.53 15.18
CA GLY A 125 -9.29 17.23 15.32
C GLY A 125 -9.24 18.64 14.76
N ALA A 126 -10.31 19.16 14.13
CA ALA A 126 -10.31 20.40 13.35
C ALA A 126 -9.96 21.67 14.15
N GLY A 127 -10.21 21.68 15.45
CA GLY A 127 -9.89 22.82 16.33
C GLY A 127 -8.60 22.64 17.13
N LYS A 128 -7.89 21.55 16.96
CA LYS A 128 -6.67 21.23 17.69
C LYS A 128 -5.46 21.47 16.80
N GLN A 129 -4.67 22.49 17.13
CA GLN A 129 -3.34 22.60 16.54
C GLN A 129 -2.46 21.56 17.21
N SER A 130 -1.99 20.59 16.43
CA SER A 130 -0.95 19.68 16.93
C SER A 130 0.31 20.51 17.16
N GLY A 131 0.73 20.63 18.43
CA GLY A 131 1.94 21.34 18.80
C GLY A 131 3.18 20.53 18.54
N THR A 132 3.52 20.29 17.31
CA THR A 132 4.83 19.73 16.96
C THR A 132 5.41 20.46 15.79
#